data_784a8feb9a61fe435486f8ae13aafaa7
#
_entry.id   784a8feb9a61fe435486f8ae13aafaa7
#
_cell.length_a   1.000
_cell.length_b   1.000
_cell.length_c   1.000
_cell.angle_alpha   90.00
_cell.angle_beta   90.00
_cell.angle_gamma   90.00
#
_symmetry.space_group_name_H-M   'P 1'
#
loop_
_entity.id
_entity.type
_entity.pdbx_description
1 polymer ?
#
loop_
_entity_poly.entity_id
_entity_poly.type
_entity_poly.pdbx_seq_one_letter_code
_entity_poly.pdbx_strand_id
1 'polypeptide(L)'
;MAEASLLSNYYHFPTDCPQREKNGWTGDAALSAEHTLLLFDAARNMREWLRHIRAAQREDGAIPGIVPTAGWGFAWGNGPGWDQVLIEFPYRLYTLRGDRAAVEENADAIERYLHYAATRRDGRGLLAYGLEDWCVCDAVNPKTPLAVTDTLLILGAARKAAFLFSEIGRTAAAAFAEGLADELRTAFRTHLVTWETATVAGGTQAGQNMALYYGIFTADEFPRAYAVLRETIARQGEHMSGGCLGLRTLFELLGEQGDAPLAYRMLTH
;
A
#
# COMPACT_ATOMS: atom_id res chain seq x y z
N MET A 1 -18.17 -14.58 5.03
CA MET A 1 -16.81 -14.79 5.59
C MET A 1 -16.13 -13.47 5.93
N ALA A 2 -15.98 -12.51 5.01
CA ALA A 2 -15.29 -11.24 5.28
C ALA A 2 -15.85 -10.45 6.48
N GLU A 3 -17.17 -10.32 6.59
CA GLU A 3 -17.82 -9.66 7.72
C GLU A 3 -17.49 -10.33 9.07
N ALA A 4 -17.59 -11.65 9.16
CA ALA A 4 -17.27 -12.37 10.38
C ALA A 4 -15.77 -12.27 10.74
N SER A 5 -14.89 -12.28 9.73
CA SER A 5 -13.46 -12.07 9.92
C SER A 5 -13.17 -10.69 10.48
N LEU A 6 -13.77 -9.63 9.93
CA LEU A 6 -13.64 -8.27 10.45
C LEU A 6 -14.08 -8.16 11.90
N LEU A 7 -15.30 -8.64 12.21
CA LEU A 7 -15.84 -8.57 13.58
C LEU A 7 -14.98 -9.32 14.60
N SER A 8 -14.37 -10.44 14.20
CA SER A 8 -13.47 -11.20 15.09
C SER A 8 -12.12 -10.54 15.32
N ASN A 9 -11.73 -9.60 14.46
CA ASN A 9 -10.46 -8.87 14.51
C ASN A 9 -10.60 -7.39 14.92
N TYR A 10 -11.79 -6.95 15.28
CA TYR A 10 -12.04 -5.55 15.59
C TYR A 10 -12.45 -5.38 17.06
N TYR A 11 -11.49 -5.06 17.91
CA TYR A 11 -11.73 -4.76 19.32
C TYR A 11 -11.86 -3.24 19.54
N HIS A 12 -10.91 -2.60 20.24
CA HIS A 12 -10.79 -1.13 20.30
C HIS A 12 -10.09 -0.57 19.07
N PHE A 13 -9.30 -1.41 18.40
CA PHE A 13 -8.58 -1.16 17.16
C PHE A 13 -8.57 -2.45 16.31
N PRO A 14 -8.29 -2.36 15.01
CA PRO A 14 -8.13 -3.53 14.17
C PRO A 14 -6.92 -4.37 14.63
N THR A 15 -7.08 -5.68 14.69
CA THR A 15 -5.99 -6.61 15.01
C THR A 15 -5.68 -7.51 13.82
N ASP A 16 -4.46 -7.99 13.73
CA ASP A 16 -3.98 -8.88 12.69
C ASP A 16 -4.67 -10.26 12.71
N CYS A 17 -4.77 -10.86 13.88
CA CYS A 17 -5.39 -12.16 14.05
C CYS A 17 -6.12 -12.30 15.41
N PRO A 18 -7.32 -12.96 15.42
CA PRO A 18 -8.14 -13.03 16.63
C PRO A 18 -7.64 -14.05 17.65
N GLN A 19 -6.80 -15.01 17.21
CA GLN A 19 -6.45 -16.16 18.05
C GLN A 19 -5.00 -16.16 18.55
N ARG A 20 -4.06 -15.49 17.86
CA ARG A 20 -2.63 -15.53 18.19
C ARG A 20 -2.12 -14.21 18.74
N GLU A 21 -1.67 -13.32 17.87
CA GLU A 21 -0.94 -12.10 18.24
C GLU A 21 -1.86 -11.05 18.87
N LYS A 22 -3.01 -10.81 18.26
CA LYS A 22 -4.00 -9.81 18.70
C LYS A 22 -3.39 -8.40 18.79
N ASN A 23 -2.46 -8.10 17.90
CA ASN A 23 -1.74 -6.84 17.83
C ASN A 23 -2.38 -5.88 16.83
N GLY A 24 -2.26 -4.59 17.08
CA GLY A 24 -2.69 -3.55 16.16
C GLY A 24 -1.69 -3.34 15.01
N TRP A 25 -1.51 -4.37 14.18
CA TRP A 25 -0.69 -4.28 12.99
C TRP A 25 -1.28 -3.28 11.99
N THR A 26 -0.51 -2.29 11.63
CA THR A 26 -0.98 -1.15 10.84
C THR A 26 -1.19 -1.52 9.37
N GLY A 27 -0.40 -2.47 8.85
CA GLY A 27 -0.55 -2.97 7.49
C GLY A 27 -1.86 -3.71 7.26
N ASP A 28 -2.22 -4.62 8.17
CA ASP A 28 -3.47 -5.37 8.14
C ASP A 28 -4.67 -4.44 8.13
N ALA A 29 -4.61 -3.41 8.97
CA ALA A 29 -5.63 -2.38 9.06
C ALA A 29 -5.73 -1.54 7.77
N ALA A 30 -4.59 -1.13 7.19
CA ALA A 30 -4.56 -0.36 5.94
C ALA A 30 -5.19 -1.15 4.78
N LEU A 31 -4.86 -2.45 4.68
CA LEU A 31 -5.42 -3.34 3.66
C LEU A 31 -6.94 -3.56 3.82
N SER A 32 -7.42 -3.55 5.07
CA SER A 32 -8.84 -3.77 5.39
C SER A 32 -9.68 -2.51 5.48
N ALA A 33 -9.09 -1.31 5.36
CA ALA A 33 -9.76 -0.03 5.59
C ALA A 33 -11.02 0.17 4.75
N GLU A 34 -10.95 -0.11 3.46
CA GLU A 34 -12.06 0.12 2.54
C GLU A 34 -13.26 -0.77 2.84
N HIS A 35 -13.05 -2.09 2.87
CA HIS A 35 -14.15 -3.01 3.12
C HIS A 35 -14.71 -2.88 4.54
N THR A 36 -13.90 -2.45 5.51
CA THR A 36 -14.39 -2.12 6.84
C THR A 36 -15.40 -0.97 6.79
N LEU A 37 -15.09 0.11 6.06
CA LEU A 37 -16.02 1.24 5.91
C LEU A 37 -17.23 0.89 5.02
N LEU A 38 -17.11 -0.02 4.07
CA LEU A 38 -18.24 -0.45 3.24
C LEU A 38 -19.22 -1.33 4.01
N LEU A 39 -18.73 -2.14 4.93
CA LEU A 39 -19.55 -3.09 5.69
C LEU A 39 -20.07 -2.53 7.02
N PHE A 40 -19.34 -1.58 7.64
CA PHE A 40 -19.64 -1.08 8.98
C PHE A 40 -19.50 0.44 9.09
N ASP A 41 -20.19 1.02 10.06
CA ASP A 41 -19.96 2.41 10.49
C ASP A 41 -18.75 2.47 11.44
N ALA A 42 -17.57 2.29 10.88
CA ALA A 42 -16.31 2.24 11.62
C ALA A 42 -15.56 3.59 11.69
N ALA A 43 -16.13 4.66 11.12
CA ALA A 43 -15.45 5.94 10.98
C ALA A 43 -14.92 6.48 12.33
N ARG A 44 -15.73 6.43 13.39
CA ARG A 44 -15.33 6.88 14.72
C ARG A 44 -14.15 6.09 15.28
N ASN A 45 -14.17 4.76 15.14
CA ASN A 45 -13.11 3.89 15.62
C ASN A 45 -11.80 4.12 14.85
N MET A 46 -11.88 4.30 13.54
CA MET A 46 -10.71 4.62 12.70
C MET A 46 -10.08 5.95 13.09
N ARG A 47 -10.88 6.99 13.32
CA ARG A 47 -10.39 8.29 13.79
C ARG A 47 -9.72 8.20 15.17
N GLU A 48 -10.30 7.45 16.09
CA GLU A 48 -9.71 7.26 17.41
C GLU A 48 -8.37 6.52 17.32
N TRP A 49 -8.28 5.49 16.48
CA TRP A 49 -7.03 4.78 16.31
C TRP A 49 -5.97 5.61 15.56
N LEU A 50 -6.36 6.45 14.60
CA LEU A 50 -5.47 7.44 14.00
C LEU A 50 -4.86 8.38 15.04
N ARG A 51 -5.62 8.78 16.05
CA ARG A 51 -5.10 9.57 17.17
C ARG A 51 -3.98 8.82 17.92
N HIS A 52 -4.14 7.52 18.14
CA HIS A 52 -3.09 6.68 18.74
C HIS A 52 -1.88 6.53 17.83
N ILE A 53 -2.07 6.36 16.52
CA ILE A 53 -0.98 6.30 15.54
C ILE A 53 -0.17 7.60 15.54
N ARG A 54 -0.84 8.78 15.51
CA ARG A 54 -0.17 10.08 15.63
C ARG A 54 0.62 10.22 16.94
N ALA A 55 0.03 9.78 18.06
CA ALA A 55 0.70 9.83 19.36
C ALA A 55 1.93 8.91 19.43
N ALA A 56 1.96 7.83 18.64
CA ALA A 56 3.09 6.92 18.54
C ALA A 56 4.15 7.36 17.52
N GLN A 57 3.85 8.38 16.69
CA GLN A 57 4.77 8.87 15.68
C GLN A 57 6.01 9.50 16.33
N ARG A 58 7.18 9.10 15.87
CA ARG A 58 8.48 9.65 16.29
C ARG A 58 8.70 11.04 15.70
N GLU A 59 9.60 11.83 16.30
CA GLU A 59 9.92 13.21 15.85
C GLU A 59 10.41 13.26 14.42
N ASP A 60 11.16 12.25 13.95
CA ASP A 60 11.63 12.14 12.58
C ASP A 60 10.53 11.75 11.58
N GLY A 61 9.31 11.46 12.04
CA GLY A 61 8.16 11.10 11.21
C GLY A 61 7.88 9.60 11.09
N ALA A 62 8.78 8.74 11.56
CA ALA A 62 8.54 7.29 11.55
C ALA A 62 7.34 6.91 12.42
N ILE A 63 6.60 5.87 11.99
CA ILE A 63 5.54 5.24 12.80
C ILE A 63 5.87 3.76 13.03
N PRO A 64 5.46 3.19 14.19
CA PRO A 64 5.69 1.76 14.42
C PRO A 64 4.70 0.93 13.60
N GLY A 65 5.10 -0.28 13.24
CA GLY A 65 4.23 -1.21 12.50
C GLY A 65 3.07 -1.77 13.32
N ILE A 66 3.12 -1.64 14.65
CA ILE A 66 2.08 -2.06 15.61
C ILE A 66 1.72 -0.88 16.51
N VAL A 67 0.43 -0.60 16.65
CA VAL A 67 -0.06 0.47 17.53
C VAL A 67 -1.22 -0.05 18.40
N PRO A 68 -1.08 -0.13 19.72
CA PRO A 68 0.14 0.14 20.52
C PRO A 68 1.31 -0.76 20.14
N THR A 69 2.55 -0.30 20.37
CA THR A 69 3.77 -0.96 19.83
C THR A 69 4.05 -2.34 20.39
N ALA A 70 3.44 -2.74 21.47
CA ALA A 70 3.56 -4.08 22.09
C ALA A 70 5.01 -4.56 22.30
N GLY A 71 5.95 -3.65 22.49
CA GLY A 71 7.37 -3.95 22.72
C GLY A 71 8.22 -4.09 21.44
N TRP A 72 7.63 -4.14 20.25
CA TRP A 72 8.35 -4.21 18.97
C TRP A 72 8.99 -2.85 18.58
N GLY A 73 8.35 -1.76 18.97
CA GLY A 73 8.83 -0.40 18.70
C GLY A 73 8.97 -0.13 17.20
N PHE A 74 10.13 0.41 16.81
CA PHE A 74 10.48 0.77 15.42
C PHE A 74 11.57 -0.15 14.82
N ALA A 75 11.95 -1.20 15.54
CA ALA A 75 13.06 -2.05 15.13
C ALA A 75 12.68 -3.01 14.00
N TRP A 76 11.41 -3.37 13.93
CA TRP A 76 10.90 -4.31 12.93
C TRP A 76 9.39 -4.09 12.74
N GLY A 77 8.87 -4.44 11.58
CA GLY A 77 7.44 -4.43 11.27
C GLY A 77 6.90 -3.07 10.79
N ASN A 78 7.74 -2.05 10.69
CA ASN A 78 7.39 -0.78 10.05
C ASN A 78 7.85 -0.76 8.58
N GLY A 79 7.52 0.31 7.87
CA GLY A 79 7.86 0.50 6.47
C GLY A 79 6.63 0.64 5.58
N PRO A 80 6.81 0.92 4.28
CA PRO A 80 5.76 1.42 3.39
C PRO A 80 4.47 0.61 3.35
N GLY A 81 4.55 -0.72 3.45
CA GLY A 81 3.37 -1.59 3.44
C GLY A 81 2.48 -1.43 4.67
N TRP A 82 3.06 -1.03 5.79
CA TRP A 82 2.40 -0.84 7.09
C TRP A 82 2.14 0.63 7.40
N ASP A 83 3.15 1.45 7.23
CA ASP A 83 3.11 2.89 7.55
C ASP A 83 2.04 3.65 6.77
N GLN A 84 1.66 3.18 5.58
CA GLN A 84 0.63 3.80 4.74
C GLN A 84 -0.74 3.95 5.43
N VAL A 85 -1.00 3.25 6.53
CA VAL A 85 -2.25 3.38 7.31
C VAL A 85 -2.55 4.83 7.67
N LEU A 86 -1.50 5.61 7.98
CA LEU A 86 -1.61 7.03 8.32
C LEU A 86 -2.20 7.88 7.19
N ILE A 87 -2.08 7.41 5.94
CA ILE A 87 -2.63 8.07 4.76
C ILE A 87 -3.89 7.34 4.26
N GLU A 88 -3.89 6.01 4.29
CA GLU A 88 -4.99 5.20 3.80
C GLU A 88 -6.29 5.44 4.58
N PHE A 89 -6.23 5.51 5.90
CA PHE A 89 -7.42 5.76 6.72
C PHE A 89 -8.04 7.14 6.46
N PRO A 90 -7.31 8.28 6.53
CA PRO A 90 -7.87 9.57 6.15
C PRO A 90 -8.37 9.61 4.71
N TYR A 91 -7.68 8.96 3.77
CA TYR A 91 -8.10 8.87 2.38
C TYR A 91 -9.45 8.16 2.23
N ARG A 92 -9.63 6.99 2.86
CA ARG A 92 -10.90 6.25 2.80
C ARG A 92 -12.02 6.94 3.58
N LEU A 93 -11.72 7.53 4.73
CA LEU A 93 -12.69 8.33 5.49
C LEU A 93 -13.17 9.53 4.68
N TYR A 94 -12.28 10.21 3.99
CA TYR A 94 -12.65 11.33 3.14
C TYR A 94 -13.44 10.89 1.90
N THR A 95 -12.94 9.93 1.15
CA THR A 95 -13.55 9.53 -0.13
C THR A 95 -14.87 8.79 0.03
N LEU A 96 -15.03 7.98 1.09
CA LEU A 96 -16.24 7.18 1.32
C LEU A 96 -17.25 7.83 2.28
N ARG A 97 -16.83 8.79 3.10
CA ARG A 97 -17.66 9.40 4.15
C ARG A 97 -17.68 10.93 4.12
N GLY A 98 -16.85 11.57 3.29
CA GLY A 98 -16.70 13.03 3.28
C GLY A 98 -16.07 13.58 4.56
N ASP A 99 -15.36 12.74 5.33
CA ASP A 99 -14.78 13.12 6.63
C ASP A 99 -13.53 13.99 6.46
N ARG A 100 -13.75 15.28 6.20
CA ARG A 100 -12.69 16.27 6.07
C ARG A 100 -11.88 16.43 7.35
N ALA A 101 -12.52 16.33 8.51
CA ALA A 101 -11.84 16.48 9.80
C ALA A 101 -10.78 15.38 10.01
N ALA A 102 -11.01 14.15 9.52
CA ALA A 102 -10.01 13.09 9.56
C ALA A 102 -8.75 13.45 8.77
N VAL A 103 -8.88 14.22 7.68
CA VAL A 103 -7.72 14.71 6.91
C VAL A 103 -7.00 15.82 7.66
N GLU A 104 -7.74 16.85 8.12
CA GLU A 104 -7.20 18.03 8.81
C GLU A 104 -6.43 17.65 10.09
N GLU A 105 -7.00 16.75 10.90
CA GLU A 105 -6.38 16.26 12.14
C GLU A 105 -5.09 15.47 11.91
N ASN A 106 -4.91 14.85 10.74
CA ASN A 106 -3.76 14.01 10.46
C ASN A 106 -2.73 14.66 9.51
N ALA A 107 -3.04 15.83 8.96
CA ALA A 107 -2.23 16.48 7.92
C ALA A 107 -0.75 16.66 8.31
N ASP A 108 -0.46 17.17 9.49
CA ASP A 108 0.91 17.38 9.97
C ASP A 108 1.67 16.04 10.16
N ALA A 109 0.97 15.02 10.61
CA ALA A 109 1.56 13.71 10.79
C ALA A 109 1.87 13.04 9.44
N ILE A 110 0.97 13.18 8.46
CA ILE A 110 1.18 12.70 7.09
C ILE A 110 2.37 13.41 6.44
N GLU A 111 2.46 14.73 6.57
CA GLU A 111 3.57 15.51 6.02
C GLU A 111 4.91 15.08 6.62
N ARG A 112 5.00 14.96 7.95
CA ARG A 112 6.21 14.45 8.63
C ARG A 112 6.59 13.04 8.15
N TYR A 113 5.61 12.15 7.99
CA TYR A 113 5.87 10.81 7.48
C TYR A 113 6.42 10.81 6.05
N LEU A 114 5.88 11.63 5.15
CA LEU A 114 6.40 11.73 3.78
C LEU A 114 7.83 12.30 3.75
N HIS A 115 8.15 13.27 4.61
CA HIS A 115 9.52 13.75 4.77
C HIS A 115 10.45 12.64 5.28
N TYR A 116 10.02 11.86 6.29
CA TYR A 116 10.76 10.69 6.74
C TYR A 116 11.00 9.69 5.60
N ALA A 117 9.96 9.30 4.86
CA ALA A 117 10.10 8.39 3.73
C ALA A 117 11.09 8.93 2.68
N ALA A 118 11.06 10.23 2.39
CA ALA A 118 12.00 10.86 1.46
C ALA A 118 13.46 10.71 1.92
N THR A 119 13.74 10.71 3.23
CA THR A 119 15.10 10.48 3.76
C THR A 119 15.58 9.05 3.64
N ARG A 120 14.68 8.10 3.38
CA ARG A 120 15.00 6.66 3.29
C ARG A 120 15.40 6.21 1.88
N ARG A 121 15.42 7.11 0.92
CA ARG A 121 15.82 6.82 -0.46
C ARG A 121 17.32 6.49 -0.54
N ASP A 122 17.65 5.49 -1.34
CA ASP A 122 19.02 5.15 -1.69
C ASP A 122 19.60 6.13 -2.72
N GLY A 123 20.88 5.96 -3.12
CA GLY A 123 21.54 6.79 -4.11
C GLY A 123 20.92 6.77 -5.51
N ARG A 124 19.98 5.86 -5.79
CA ARG A 124 19.20 5.78 -7.02
C ARG A 124 17.83 6.46 -6.89
N GLY A 125 17.48 6.95 -5.71
CA GLY A 125 16.18 7.50 -5.40
C GLY A 125 15.10 6.44 -5.07
N LEU A 126 15.48 5.19 -4.84
CA LEU A 126 14.57 4.08 -4.53
C LEU A 126 14.45 3.85 -3.02
N LEU A 127 13.37 3.20 -2.62
CA LEU A 127 13.09 2.84 -1.22
C LEU A 127 13.17 1.33 -1.02
N ALA A 128 13.80 0.88 0.07
CA ALA A 128 13.94 -0.53 0.40
C ALA A 128 14.18 -0.70 1.92
N TYR A 129 13.13 -0.50 2.75
CA TYR A 129 13.26 -0.57 4.21
C TYR A 129 12.06 -1.23 4.94
N GLY A 130 11.08 -1.75 4.20
CA GLY A 130 9.87 -2.40 4.74
C GLY A 130 9.97 -3.92 4.85
N LEU A 131 8.81 -4.57 4.88
CA LEU A 131 8.68 -6.03 5.03
C LEU A 131 8.41 -6.78 3.73
N GLU A 132 8.63 -6.18 2.58
CA GLU A 132 8.33 -6.78 1.27
C GLU A 132 6.80 -7.00 1.05
N ASP A 133 6.47 -7.79 0.04
CA ASP A 133 5.13 -8.30 -0.21
C ASP A 133 4.86 -9.50 0.73
N TRP A 134 4.28 -9.22 1.88
CA TRP A 134 4.17 -10.15 3.00
C TRP A 134 3.23 -11.32 2.72
N CYS A 135 3.55 -12.50 3.25
CA CYS A 135 2.76 -13.73 3.12
C CYS A 135 2.54 -14.16 1.66
N VAL A 136 3.61 -14.26 0.89
CA VAL A 136 3.53 -14.73 -0.50
C VAL A 136 2.89 -16.12 -0.55
N CYS A 137 1.84 -16.27 -1.37
CA CYS A 137 1.08 -17.52 -1.52
C CYS A 137 1.91 -18.66 -2.08
N ASP A 138 2.93 -18.35 -2.87
CA ASP A 138 3.77 -19.33 -3.54
C ASP A 138 5.22 -19.20 -3.09
N ALA A 139 5.67 -20.17 -2.30
CA ALA A 139 7.05 -20.21 -1.80
C ALA A 139 8.08 -20.63 -2.88
N VAL A 140 7.64 -21.09 -4.04
CA VAL A 140 8.50 -21.59 -5.13
C VAL A 140 8.97 -20.48 -6.05
N ASN A 141 8.15 -19.42 -6.21
CA ASN A 141 8.48 -18.29 -7.06
C ASN A 141 9.42 -17.28 -6.37
N PRO A 142 10.22 -16.55 -7.16
CA PRO A 142 11.08 -15.53 -6.60
C PRO A 142 10.24 -14.46 -5.89
N LYS A 143 10.76 -13.97 -4.78
CA LYS A 143 10.16 -12.85 -4.05
C LYS A 143 10.29 -11.56 -4.85
N THR A 144 9.27 -10.73 -4.78
CA THR A 144 9.34 -9.37 -5.34
C THR A 144 10.42 -8.57 -4.61
N PRO A 145 11.37 -7.94 -5.32
CA PRO A 145 12.41 -7.16 -4.67
C PRO A 145 11.80 -6.03 -3.81
N LEU A 146 12.36 -5.84 -2.61
CA LEU A 146 11.89 -4.83 -1.66
C LEU A 146 11.87 -3.42 -2.25
N ALA A 147 12.86 -3.09 -3.11
CA ALA A 147 12.88 -1.81 -3.81
C ALA A 147 11.69 -1.61 -4.76
N VAL A 148 11.11 -2.69 -5.30
CA VAL A 148 9.90 -2.63 -6.11
C VAL A 148 8.69 -2.31 -5.25
N THR A 149 8.46 -3.09 -4.19
CA THR A 149 7.28 -2.92 -3.33
C THR A 149 7.29 -1.58 -2.62
N ASP A 150 8.37 -1.23 -1.94
CA ASP A 150 8.43 -0.04 -1.10
C ASP A 150 8.35 1.25 -1.91
N THR A 151 9.04 1.31 -3.06
CA THR A 151 9.00 2.50 -3.92
C THR A 151 7.58 2.72 -4.47
N LEU A 152 6.89 1.66 -4.90
CA LEU A 152 5.51 1.76 -5.40
C LEU A 152 4.50 2.14 -4.32
N LEU A 153 4.66 1.61 -3.12
CA LEU A 153 3.76 1.91 -2.00
C LEU A 153 3.87 3.36 -1.56
N ILE A 154 5.09 3.91 -1.43
CA ILE A 154 5.26 5.33 -1.10
C ILE A 154 4.82 6.23 -2.26
N LEU A 155 5.06 5.85 -3.52
CA LEU A 155 4.53 6.56 -4.67
C LEU A 155 3.00 6.68 -4.59
N GLY A 156 2.31 5.57 -4.32
CA GLY A 156 0.85 5.56 -4.16
C GLY A 156 0.37 6.37 -2.96
N ALA A 157 1.06 6.24 -1.82
CA ALA A 157 0.78 7.00 -0.60
C ALA A 157 0.98 8.51 -0.81
N ALA A 158 2.06 8.92 -1.48
CA ALA A 158 2.34 10.31 -1.79
C ALA A 158 1.27 10.94 -2.70
N ARG A 159 0.79 10.23 -3.72
CA ARG A 159 -0.33 10.69 -4.55
C ARG A 159 -1.63 10.88 -3.77
N LYS A 160 -1.96 9.91 -2.89
CA LYS A 160 -3.13 10.05 -2.01
C LYS A 160 -2.99 11.24 -1.07
N ALA A 161 -1.81 11.44 -0.49
CA ALA A 161 -1.53 12.58 0.38
C ALA A 161 -1.61 13.91 -0.37
N ALA A 162 -1.08 14.00 -1.59
CA ALA A 162 -1.19 15.19 -2.44
C ALA A 162 -2.66 15.57 -2.68
N PHE A 163 -3.48 14.58 -3.04
CA PHE A 163 -4.93 14.76 -3.16
C PHE A 163 -5.54 15.29 -1.85
N LEU A 164 -5.30 14.64 -0.73
CA LEU A 164 -5.85 15.05 0.56
C LEU A 164 -5.42 16.47 0.98
N PHE A 165 -4.14 16.80 0.79
CA PHE A 165 -3.62 18.13 1.09
C PHE A 165 -4.26 19.21 0.20
N SER A 166 -4.49 18.91 -1.08
CA SER A 166 -5.20 19.81 -2.00
C SER A 166 -6.63 20.08 -1.53
N GLU A 167 -7.35 19.04 -1.11
CA GLU A 167 -8.71 19.13 -0.62
C GLU A 167 -8.87 20.02 0.64
N ILE A 168 -7.84 20.08 1.47
CA ILE A 168 -7.83 20.93 2.67
C ILE A 168 -7.07 22.25 2.48
N GLY A 169 -6.57 22.55 1.27
CA GLY A 169 -5.90 23.81 0.93
C GLY A 169 -4.44 23.91 1.38
N ARG A 170 -3.78 22.78 1.72
CA ARG A 170 -2.34 22.75 2.06
C ARG A 170 -1.48 22.63 0.81
N THR A 171 -1.44 23.69 0.00
CA THR A 171 -0.82 23.69 -1.33
C THR A 171 0.66 23.34 -1.33
N ALA A 172 1.44 23.80 -0.35
CA ALA A 172 2.87 23.49 -0.26
C ALA A 172 3.11 22.00 0.04
N ALA A 173 2.32 21.41 0.98
CA ALA A 173 2.40 19.99 1.29
C ALA A 173 1.93 19.11 0.12
N ALA A 174 0.89 19.55 -0.61
CA ALA A 174 0.44 18.89 -1.82
C ALA A 174 1.53 18.86 -2.90
N ALA A 175 2.16 20.00 -3.17
CA ALA A 175 3.24 20.11 -4.16
C ALA A 175 4.46 19.25 -3.76
N PHE A 176 4.81 19.20 -2.48
CA PHE A 176 5.88 18.32 -1.99
C PHE A 176 5.53 16.83 -2.22
N ALA A 177 4.31 16.43 -1.89
CA ALA A 177 3.86 15.05 -2.05
C ALA A 177 3.81 14.62 -3.54
N GLU A 178 3.33 15.49 -4.43
CA GLU A 178 3.37 15.28 -5.88
C GLU A 178 4.81 15.15 -6.39
N GLY A 179 5.69 16.07 -6.00
CA GLY A 179 7.10 16.04 -6.38
C GLY A 179 7.77 14.74 -5.93
N LEU A 180 7.51 14.28 -4.70
CA LEU A 180 8.02 13.01 -4.20
C LEU A 180 7.51 11.83 -5.05
N ALA A 181 6.23 11.80 -5.40
CA ALA A 181 5.67 10.75 -6.24
C ALA A 181 6.31 10.71 -7.64
N ASP A 182 6.54 11.88 -8.25
CA ASP A 182 7.17 11.99 -9.57
C ASP A 182 8.65 11.58 -9.56
N GLU A 183 9.38 11.96 -8.52
CA GLU A 183 10.77 11.53 -8.32
C GLU A 183 10.86 10.01 -8.16
N LEU A 184 9.99 9.41 -7.33
CA LEU A 184 9.93 7.95 -7.14
C LEU A 184 9.54 7.24 -8.44
N ARG A 185 8.58 7.76 -9.18
CA ARG A 185 8.19 7.22 -10.48
C ARG A 185 9.35 7.24 -11.47
N THR A 186 10.08 8.35 -11.52
CA THR A 186 11.24 8.51 -12.40
C THR A 186 12.35 7.53 -12.02
N ALA A 187 12.69 7.42 -10.73
CA ALA A 187 13.68 6.48 -10.23
C ALA A 187 13.29 5.01 -10.53
N PHE A 188 12.03 4.66 -10.29
CA PHE A 188 11.51 3.31 -10.59
C PHE A 188 11.65 2.98 -12.09
N ARG A 189 11.19 3.87 -12.96
CA ARG A 189 11.27 3.71 -14.42
C ARG A 189 12.71 3.56 -14.92
N THR A 190 13.64 4.29 -14.28
CA THR A 190 15.06 4.29 -14.67
C THR A 190 15.77 3.00 -14.22
N HIS A 191 15.46 2.50 -13.04
CA HIS A 191 16.29 1.48 -12.40
C HIS A 191 15.63 0.10 -12.26
N LEU A 192 14.29 0.03 -12.35
CA LEU A 192 13.55 -1.20 -12.07
C LEU A 192 12.70 -1.72 -13.24
N VAL A 193 12.75 -1.06 -14.41
CA VAL A 193 12.05 -1.52 -15.62
C VAL A 193 13.06 -1.85 -16.71
N THR A 194 12.94 -3.05 -17.27
CA THR A 194 13.64 -3.47 -18.49
C THR A 194 12.73 -3.13 -19.67
N TRP A 195 13.05 -2.06 -20.39
CA TRP A 195 12.18 -1.50 -21.42
C TRP A 195 12.04 -2.37 -22.66
N GLU A 196 13.08 -3.15 -23.02
CA GLU A 196 13.09 -4.08 -24.15
C GLU A 196 12.00 -5.15 -24.01
N THR A 197 11.66 -5.52 -22.78
CA THR A 197 10.65 -6.55 -22.48
C THR A 197 9.43 -6.01 -21.74
N ALA A 198 9.45 -4.75 -21.31
CA ALA A 198 8.46 -4.13 -20.42
C ALA A 198 8.29 -4.89 -19.09
N THR A 199 9.39 -5.46 -18.57
CA THR A 199 9.40 -6.31 -17.38
C THR A 199 9.94 -5.52 -16.18
N VAL A 200 9.27 -5.65 -15.04
CA VAL A 200 9.73 -5.10 -13.76
C VAL A 200 10.78 -6.01 -13.13
N ALA A 201 11.75 -5.42 -12.44
CA ALA A 201 12.81 -6.14 -11.75
C ALA A 201 12.26 -7.27 -10.86
N GLY A 202 12.93 -8.43 -10.91
CA GLY A 202 12.49 -9.66 -10.24
C GLY A 202 11.54 -10.52 -11.08
N GLY A 203 10.90 -10.00 -12.13
CA GLY A 203 10.02 -10.75 -13.03
C GLY A 203 8.83 -11.44 -12.34
N THR A 204 8.37 -10.88 -11.21
CA THR A 204 7.30 -11.47 -10.39
C THR A 204 5.92 -10.96 -10.80
N GLN A 205 4.90 -11.79 -10.56
CA GLN A 205 3.51 -11.42 -10.78
C GLN A 205 3.14 -10.16 -9.96
N ALA A 206 3.49 -10.14 -8.68
CA ALA A 206 3.19 -9.01 -7.78
C ALA A 206 3.92 -7.72 -8.22
N GLY A 207 5.22 -7.78 -8.54
CA GLY A 207 5.97 -6.60 -8.98
C GLY A 207 5.43 -6.00 -10.27
N GLN A 208 5.09 -6.84 -11.25
CA GLN A 208 4.53 -6.40 -12.54
C GLN A 208 3.15 -5.76 -12.36
N ASN A 209 2.26 -6.41 -11.60
CA ASN A 209 0.92 -5.89 -11.37
C ASN A 209 0.92 -4.59 -10.55
N MET A 210 1.70 -4.52 -9.47
CA MET A 210 1.83 -3.30 -8.67
C MET A 210 2.35 -2.12 -9.50
N ALA A 211 3.34 -2.35 -10.38
CA ALA A 211 3.86 -1.30 -11.26
C ALA A 211 2.80 -0.78 -12.25
N LEU A 212 1.96 -1.66 -12.79
CA LEU A 212 0.82 -1.28 -13.63
C LEU A 212 -0.21 -0.48 -12.82
N TYR A 213 -0.61 -1.00 -11.68
CA TYR A 213 -1.60 -0.38 -10.79
C TYR A 213 -1.19 1.02 -10.32
N TYR A 214 0.07 1.19 -9.92
CA TYR A 214 0.60 2.47 -9.46
C TYR A 214 1.03 3.41 -10.61
N GLY A 215 0.74 3.07 -11.87
CA GLY A 215 0.91 3.96 -13.02
C GLY A 215 2.37 4.25 -13.38
N ILE A 216 3.22 3.23 -13.31
CA ILE A 216 4.61 3.31 -13.79
C ILE A 216 4.63 3.43 -15.31
N PHE A 217 3.81 2.67 -16.00
CA PHE A 217 3.71 2.66 -17.45
C PHE A 217 2.77 3.77 -17.94
N THR A 218 3.14 4.42 -19.04
CA THR A 218 2.27 5.37 -19.74
C THR A 218 1.14 4.63 -20.48
N ALA A 219 0.14 5.35 -20.98
CA ALA A 219 -0.96 4.74 -21.73
C ALA A 219 -0.46 3.91 -22.94
N ASP A 220 0.57 4.38 -23.64
CA ASP A 220 1.14 3.67 -24.80
C ASP A 220 1.98 2.44 -24.40
N GLU A 221 2.60 2.46 -23.21
CA GLU A 221 3.42 1.37 -22.68
C GLU A 221 2.58 0.29 -22.00
N PHE A 222 1.43 0.68 -21.45
CA PHE A 222 0.56 -0.15 -20.60
C PHE A 222 0.14 -1.48 -21.29
N PRO A 223 -0.34 -1.51 -22.53
CA PRO A 223 -0.78 -2.76 -23.17
C PRO A 223 0.33 -3.82 -23.22
N ARG A 224 1.56 -3.40 -23.49
CA ARG A 224 2.71 -4.30 -23.55
C ARG A 224 3.08 -4.81 -22.15
N ALA A 225 3.12 -3.95 -21.16
CA ALA A 225 3.42 -4.34 -19.78
C ALA A 225 2.31 -5.22 -19.18
N TYR A 226 1.05 -4.99 -19.56
CA TYR A 226 -0.07 -5.82 -19.14
C TYR A 226 -0.03 -7.21 -19.80
N ALA A 227 0.39 -7.31 -21.05
CA ALA A 227 0.63 -8.59 -21.71
C ALA A 227 1.68 -9.43 -20.96
N VAL A 228 2.76 -8.81 -20.48
CA VAL A 228 3.78 -9.46 -19.65
C VAL A 228 3.18 -10.01 -18.34
N LEU A 229 2.29 -9.26 -17.70
CA LEU A 229 1.57 -9.75 -16.50
C LEU A 229 0.74 -10.99 -16.84
N ARG A 230 -0.06 -10.93 -17.89
CA ARG A 230 -0.90 -12.06 -18.33
C ARG A 230 -0.10 -13.30 -18.68
N GLU A 231 1.01 -13.14 -19.39
CA GLU A 231 1.93 -14.24 -19.70
C GLU A 231 2.55 -14.83 -18.43
N THR A 232 2.89 -14.00 -17.45
CA THR A 232 3.41 -14.45 -16.17
C THR A 232 2.38 -15.26 -15.40
N ILE A 233 1.13 -14.80 -15.33
CA ILE A 233 0.01 -15.53 -14.72
C ILE A 233 -0.21 -16.88 -15.44
N ALA A 234 -0.24 -16.89 -16.78
CA ALA A 234 -0.43 -18.11 -17.56
C ALA A 234 0.70 -19.14 -17.34
N ARG A 235 1.96 -18.68 -17.31
CA ARG A 235 3.11 -19.55 -17.02
C ARG A 235 3.07 -20.18 -15.63
N GLN A 236 2.41 -19.52 -14.68
CA GLN A 236 2.20 -19.99 -13.32
C GLN A 236 0.90 -20.81 -13.17
N GLY A 237 0.29 -21.25 -14.28
CA GLY A 237 -0.93 -22.06 -14.26
C GLY A 237 -2.16 -21.33 -13.75
N GLU A 238 -2.20 -20.02 -13.90
CA GLU A 238 -3.25 -19.13 -13.36
C GLU A 238 -3.37 -19.18 -11.82
N HIS A 239 -2.28 -19.54 -11.12
CA HIS A 239 -2.23 -19.46 -9.66
C HIS A 239 -1.82 -18.06 -9.17
N MET A 240 -2.31 -17.71 -8.00
CA MET A 240 -1.86 -16.50 -7.30
C MET A 240 -0.42 -16.65 -6.85
N SER A 241 0.41 -15.68 -7.21
CA SER A 241 1.82 -15.63 -6.82
C SER A 241 2.17 -14.21 -6.35
N GLY A 242 1.76 -13.89 -5.15
CA GLY A 242 1.99 -12.62 -4.49
C GLY A 242 1.62 -12.71 -3.02
N GLY A 243 2.04 -11.72 -2.24
CA GLY A 243 1.64 -11.51 -0.87
C GLY A 243 0.40 -10.62 -0.78
N CYS A 244 0.07 -10.22 0.43
CA CYS A 244 -1.14 -9.43 0.70
C CYS A 244 -1.15 -8.06 0.00
N LEU A 245 0.01 -7.45 -0.24
CA LEU A 245 0.12 -6.16 -0.92
C LEU A 245 -0.05 -6.31 -2.43
N GLY A 246 0.59 -7.31 -3.02
CA GLY A 246 0.51 -7.60 -4.45
C GLY A 246 -0.86 -8.13 -4.86
N LEU A 247 -1.47 -9.01 -4.07
CA LEU A 247 -2.78 -9.58 -4.39
C LEU A 247 -3.90 -8.54 -4.34
N ARG A 248 -3.83 -7.57 -3.41
CA ARG A 248 -4.79 -6.47 -3.36
C ARG A 248 -4.87 -5.73 -4.70
N THR A 249 -3.72 -5.34 -5.24
CA THR A 249 -3.66 -4.59 -6.50
C THR A 249 -3.97 -5.43 -7.73
N LEU A 250 -3.69 -6.74 -7.68
CA LEU A 250 -3.90 -7.65 -8.80
C LEU A 250 -5.37 -7.76 -9.19
N PHE A 251 -6.25 -8.06 -8.24
CA PHE A 251 -7.67 -8.28 -8.54
C PHE A 251 -8.38 -6.99 -8.95
N GLU A 252 -8.00 -5.87 -8.37
CA GLU A 252 -8.49 -4.55 -8.76
C GLU A 252 -8.09 -4.24 -10.21
N LEU A 253 -6.81 -4.42 -10.55
CA LEU A 253 -6.29 -4.21 -11.90
C LEU A 253 -6.96 -5.14 -12.93
N LEU A 254 -7.09 -6.43 -12.65
CA LEU A 254 -7.76 -7.36 -13.56
C LEU A 254 -9.22 -6.99 -13.80
N GLY A 255 -9.92 -6.54 -12.77
CA GLY A 255 -11.30 -6.05 -12.87
C GLY A 255 -11.41 -4.83 -13.77
N GLU A 256 -10.56 -3.83 -13.57
CA GLU A 256 -10.50 -2.60 -14.38
C GLU A 256 -10.17 -2.88 -15.86
N GLN A 257 -9.36 -3.90 -16.13
CA GLN A 257 -8.98 -4.29 -17.50
C GLN A 257 -9.98 -5.24 -18.17
N GLY A 258 -11.10 -5.55 -17.51
CA GLY A 258 -12.11 -6.46 -18.05
C GLY A 258 -11.74 -7.95 -18.00
N ASP A 259 -10.66 -8.29 -17.29
CA ASP A 259 -10.19 -9.67 -17.09
C ASP A 259 -10.81 -10.37 -15.86
N ALA A 260 -12.02 -9.98 -15.45
CA ALA A 260 -12.75 -10.61 -14.37
C ALA A 260 -12.87 -12.16 -14.50
N PRO A 261 -13.03 -12.76 -15.70
CA PRO A 261 -12.99 -14.20 -15.84
C PRO A 261 -11.65 -14.84 -15.43
N LEU A 262 -10.51 -14.19 -15.71
CA LEU A 262 -9.20 -14.65 -15.26
C LEU A 262 -9.09 -14.54 -13.74
N ALA A 263 -9.49 -13.40 -13.17
CA ALA A 263 -9.52 -13.21 -11.72
C ALA A 263 -10.35 -14.30 -11.02
N TYR A 264 -11.51 -14.63 -11.56
CA TYR A 264 -12.36 -15.70 -11.03
C TYR A 264 -11.66 -17.07 -11.06
N ARG A 265 -11.03 -17.44 -12.18
CA ARG A 265 -10.27 -18.71 -12.25
C ARG A 265 -9.16 -18.75 -11.22
N MET A 266 -8.37 -17.67 -11.09
CA MET A 266 -7.30 -17.59 -10.08
C MET A 266 -7.79 -17.75 -8.64
N LEU A 267 -9.03 -17.32 -8.34
CA LEU A 267 -9.63 -17.45 -7.01
C LEU A 267 -10.20 -18.84 -6.73
N THR A 268 -10.46 -19.63 -7.76
CA THR A 268 -11.11 -20.94 -7.65
C THR A 268 -10.17 -22.11 -7.91
N HIS A 269 -8.91 -21.84 -8.22
CA HIS A 269 -7.82 -22.82 -8.28
C HIS A 269 -7.30 -23.07 -6.87
#